data_c8b5b1e12791d4b00a3992a25e3bc206
#
_entry.id   c8b5b1e12791d4b00a3992a25e3bc206
#
_cell.length_a   1.000
_cell.length_b   1.000
_cell.length_c   1.000
_cell.angle_alpha   90.00
_cell.angle_beta   90.00
_cell.angle_gamma   90.00
#
_symmetry.space_group_name_H-M   'P 1'
#
loop_
_entity.id
_entity.type
_entity.pdbx_description
1 polymer ?
#
loop_
_entity_poly.entity_id
_entity_poly.type
_entity_poly.pdbx_seq_one_letter_code
_entity_poly.pdbx_strand_id
1 'polypeptide(L)'
;LEKTQLIERIRDETGWDIPWFVAQATYHVPGDESDPNIRAAQAALWEKGVALEGPDTDQLKGNLRGRNGQGVHFSGPGLHAHAKEWAEKVSPWLVQKTKSVKYKFSFGAIADCQYCRGPNRGSRHYASSAKKLHQCVQELNSHDLEFVIHLGDFIDRDYDSFDKVLPIYQSLKMPAYHALGNHDFDVADKWKAKVPERMGMQGRYYDFKVEGWRFIVLDGNDVSFHAYPKDSLEYQNAGVYYRENKISSPKWNGAVGGKQVAWMRKILETAEAKGEKVILYCHFPVYPADPHNLWNAKEVISILEEFSCVKAYINGHNHKGKYGQKDGIHYLTLKGMVETEDNAYSIISVHQDELKVKGYGRETDRRLLLK
;
A
#
# COMPACT_ATOMS: atom_id res chain seq x y z
N LEU A 1 10.25 32.34 18.54
CA LEU A 1 10.67 31.07 19.20
C LEU A 1 9.48 30.16 19.47
N GLU A 2 8.42 30.64 20.14
CA GLU A 2 7.26 29.80 20.51
C GLU A 2 6.50 29.20 19.30
N LYS A 3 6.32 29.95 18.21
CA LYS A 3 5.60 29.44 17.01
C LYS A 3 6.39 28.37 16.25
N THR A 4 7.71 28.49 16.19
CA THR A 4 8.58 27.44 15.60
C THR A 4 8.46 26.15 16.42
N GLN A 5 8.53 26.27 17.75
CA GLN A 5 8.38 25.14 18.67
C GLN A 5 7.00 24.47 18.55
N LEU A 6 5.94 25.25 18.32
CA LEU A 6 4.59 24.69 18.12
C LEU A 6 4.51 23.83 16.86
N ILE A 7 5.06 24.30 15.72
CA ILE A 7 5.05 23.55 14.46
C ILE A 7 5.88 22.27 14.58
N GLU A 8 7.07 22.37 15.17
CA GLU A 8 7.94 21.22 15.44
C GLU A 8 7.26 20.21 16.34
N ARG A 9 6.68 20.66 17.44
CA ARG A 9 5.98 19.80 18.39
C ARG A 9 4.76 19.09 17.77
N ILE A 10 3.98 19.77 16.93
CA ILE A 10 2.87 19.12 16.22
C ILE A 10 3.39 18.03 15.28
N ARG A 11 4.49 18.26 14.56
CA ARG A 11 5.13 17.23 13.72
C ARG A 11 5.57 16.03 14.56
N ASP A 12 6.23 16.28 15.68
CA ASP A 12 6.75 15.23 16.57
C ASP A 12 5.63 14.40 17.22
N GLU A 13 4.58 15.07 17.71
CA GLU A 13 3.47 14.39 18.39
C GLU A 13 2.50 13.67 17.46
N THR A 14 2.30 14.18 16.23
CA THR A 14 1.30 13.61 15.30
C THR A 14 1.90 12.80 14.15
N GLY A 15 3.18 12.97 13.88
CA GLY A 15 3.84 12.46 12.67
C GLY A 15 3.35 13.13 11.37
N TRP A 16 2.60 14.24 11.47
CA TRP A 16 2.05 14.93 10.31
C TRP A 16 3.04 15.95 9.75
N ASP A 17 3.56 15.70 8.57
CA ASP A 17 4.37 16.67 7.83
C ASP A 17 3.46 17.50 6.89
N ILE A 18 2.58 18.30 7.52
CA ILE A 18 1.70 19.23 6.80
C ILE A 18 2.39 20.57 6.60
N PRO A 19 2.15 21.25 5.45
CA PRO A 19 2.66 22.60 5.25
C PRO A 19 1.92 23.61 6.14
N TRP A 20 2.66 24.54 6.68
CA TRP A 20 2.15 25.66 7.43
C TRP A 20 2.29 26.93 6.60
N PHE A 21 1.20 27.67 6.43
CA PHE A 21 1.23 29.00 5.85
C PHE A 21 0.99 30.01 6.97
N VAL A 22 1.83 31.01 7.07
CA VAL A 22 1.74 32.04 8.10
C VAL A 22 1.51 33.39 7.45
N ALA A 23 0.34 33.99 7.73
CA ALA A 23 -0.01 35.33 7.29
C ALA A 23 0.71 36.42 8.10
N GLN A 24 0.87 37.59 7.53
CA GLN A 24 1.07 38.81 8.30
C GLN A 24 -0.30 39.35 8.73
N ALA A 25 -0.51 39.40 10.04
CA ALA A 25 -1.79 39.74 10.63
C ALA A 25 -1.58 40.39 12.00
N THR A 26 -1.51 41.73 12.03
CA THR A 26 -1.31 42.52 13.25
C THR A 26 -2.25 43.73 13.33
N TYR A 27 -2.90 44.07 12.19
CA TYR A 27 -3.84 45.21 12.17
C TYR A 27 -5.03 44.98 13.10
N HIS A 28 -5.29 45.92 13.93
CA HIS A 28 -6.37 45.89 14.90
C HIS A 28 -7.52 46.82 14.52
N VAL A 29 -7.29 48.13 14.49
CA VAL A 29 -8.30 49.16 14.14
C VAL A 29 -7.58 50.35 13.47
N PRO A 30 -8.31 51.27 12.81
CA PRO A 30 -7.70 52.53 12.34
C PRO A 30 -7.04 53.27 13.48
N GLY A 31 -5.80 53.69 13.27
CA GLY A 31 -4.98 54.34 14.30
C GLY A 31 -4.18 53.37 15.19
N ASP A 32 -4.43 52.09 15.09
CA ASP A 32 -3.62 51.03 15.66
C ASP A 32 -2.83 50.38 14.52
N GLU A 33 -1.67 50.96 14.23
CA GLU A 33 -0.84 50.53 13.11
C GLU A 33 -0.30 49.12 13.30
N SER A 34 0.02 48.47 12.19
CA SER A 34 0.58 47.11 12.19
C SER A 34 1.88 47.05 13.00
N ASP A 35 1.98 46.15 13.97
CA ASP A 35 3.18 45.97 14.78
C ASP A 35 4.36 45.43 13.96
N PRO A 36 5.44 46.23 13.77
CA PRO A 36 6.58 45.81 12.94
C PRO A 36 7.35 44.63 13.54
N ASN A 37 7.38 44.46 14.84
CA ASN A 37 8.11 43.37 15.48
C ASN A 37 7.36 42.05 15.33
N ILE A 38 6.04 42.06 15.44
CA ILE A 38 5.21 40.87 15.21
C ILE A 38 5.29 40.48 13.73
N ARG A 39 5.21 41.46 12.81
CA ARG A 39 5.36 41.21 11.36
C ARG A 39 6.72 40.62 11.02
N ALA A 40 7.80 41.16 11.58
CA ALA A 40 9.14 40.62 11.41
C ALA A 40 9.26 39.19 11.96
N ALA A 41 8.64 38.91 13.11
CA ALA A 41 8.62 37.58 13.68
C ALA A 41 7.81 36.57 12.83
N GLN A 42 6.74 37.00 12.17
CA GLN A 42 5.97 36.18 11.22
C GLN A 42 6.79 35.91 9.95
N ALA A 43 7.44 36.94 9.38
CA ALA A 43 8.30 36.80 8.21
C ALA A 43 9.52 35.88 8.46
N ALA A 44 10.11 35.96 9.63
CA ALA A 44 11.25 35.10 10.02
C ALA A 44 10.92 33.59 9.98
N LEU A 45 9.65 33.20 10.05
CA LEU A 45 9.25 31.80 9.87
C LEU A 45 9.38 31.34 8.41
N TRP A 46 9.13 32.25 7.46
CA TRP A 46 9.30 31.95 6.03
C TRP A 46 10.79 31.91 5.65
N GLU A 47 11.54 32.90 6.10
CA GLU A 47 12.98 33.00 5.84
C GLU A 47 13.76 31.79 6.37
N LYS A 48 13.34 31.24 7.49
CA LYS A 48 13.93 30.04 8.09
C LYS A 48 13.40 28.73 7.49
N GLY A 49 12.46 28.78 6.54
CA GLY A 49 11.84 27.58 5.96
C GLY A 49 10.97 26.77 6.92
N VAL A 50 10.58 27.32 8.07
CA VAL A 50 9.69 26.66 9.06
C VAL A 50 8.26 26.66 8.58
N ALA A 51 7.84 27.72 7.88
CA ALA A 51 6.53 27.87 7.30
C ALA A 51 6.62 28.45 5.88
N LEU A 52 5.52 28.42 5.16
CA LEU A 52 5.35 29.07 3.85
C LEU A 52 4.71 30.46 4.08
N GLU A 53 4.97 31.37 3.14
CA GLU A 53 4.41 32.70 3.16
C GLU A 53 2.90 32.68 2.94
N GLY A 54 2.14 33.20 3.89
CA GLY A 54 0.72 33.50 3.79
C GLY A 54 0.47 34.95 3.30
N PRO A 55 -0.78 35.38 3.17
CA PRO A 55 -1.13 36.72 2.75
C PRO A 55 -0.78 37.79 3.80
N ASP A 56 -0.62 39.04 3.33
CA ASP A 56 -0.54 40.21 4.21
C ASP A 56 -1.93 40.79 4.48
N THR A 57 -2.61 40.25 5.47
CA THR A 57 -3.99 40.63 5.79
C THR A 57 -4.11 42.00 6.44
N ASP A 58 -3.00 42.64 6.81
CA ASP A 58 -2.97 44.01 7.32
C ASP A 58 -3.26 45.04 6.24
N GLN A 59 -3.12 44.66 4.95
CA GLN A 59 -3.47 45.54 3.82
C GLN A 59 -5.00 45.67 3.61
N LEU A 60 -5.79 44.71 4.18
CA LEU A 60 -7.23 44.71 4.04
C LEU A 60 -7.86 45.71 5.04
N LYS A 61 -7.93 46.98 4.66
CA LYS A 61 -8.41 48.11 5.50
C LYS A 61 -9.68 48.77 4.91
N GLY A 62 -10.17 49.81 5.57
CA GLY A 62 -11.32 50.59 5.13
C GLY A 62 -12.59 49.78 4.98
N ASN A 63 -13.28 49.85 3.86
CA ASN A 63 -14.54 49.16 3.59
C ASN A 63 -14.44 47.62 3.64
N LEU A 64 -13.22 47.07 3.66
CA LEU A 64 -12.97 45.65 3.87
C LEU A 64 -13.07 45.23 5.33
N ARG A 65 -13.20 46.19 6.25
CA ARG A 65 -13.43 45.96 7.69
C ARG A 65 -14.87 46.25 8.05
N GLY A 66 -15.39 45.57 9.09
CA GLY A 66 -16.71 45.79 9.65
C GLY A 66 -16.86 47.15 10.29
N ARG A 67 -18.05 47.50 10.82
CA ARG A 67 -18.35 48.76 11.44
C ARG A 67 -17.92 49.98 10.62
N ASN A 68 -18.27 49.96 9.33
CA ASN A 68 -17.91 51.04 8.39
C ASN A 68 -16.38 51.32 8.35
N GLY A 69 -15.58 50.28 8.38
CA GLY A 69 -14.13 50.38 8.32
C GLY A 69 -13.41 50.57 9.66
N GLN A 70 -14.16 50.63 10.74
CA GLN A 70 -13.62 50.86 12.08
C GLN A 70 -13.45 49.56 12.90
N GLY A 71 -13.82 48.43 12.34
CA GLY A 71 -13.79 47.14 13.03
C GLY A 71 -12.54 46.33 12.80
N VAL A 72 -12.22 45.45 13.76
CA VAL A 72 -11.17 44.42 13.67
C VAL A 72 -11.55 43.35 12.66
N HIS A 73 -12.80 42.91 12.64
CA HIS A 73 -13.30 41.85 11.77
C HIS A 73 -13.49 42.32 10.35
N PHE A 74 -13.35 41.39 9.40
CA PHE A 74 -13.64 41.68 7.99
C PHE A 74 -15.14 41.92 7.76
N SER A 75 -15.46 42.86 6.84
CA SER A 75 -16.79 43.00 6.26
C SER A 75 -17.08 41.83 5.28
N GLY A 76 -18.30 41.77 4.71
CA GLY A 76 -18.60 40.80 3.63
C GLY A 76 -17.60 40.89 2.46
N PRO A 77 -17.40 42.09 1.84
CA PRO A 77 -16.35 42.28 0.85
C PRO A 77 -14.93 41.95 1.34
N GLY A 78 -14.62 42.24 2.62
CA GLY A 78 -13.33 41.92 3.24
C GLY A 78 -13.08 40.40 3.37
N LEU A 79 -14.10 39.62 3.69
CA LEU A 79 -13.99 38.16 3.70
C LEU A 79 -13.69 37.57 2.34
N HIS A 80 -14.29 38.13 1.27
CA HIS A 80 -14.00 37.71 -0.11
C HIS A 80 -12.55 38.04 -0.50
N ALA A 81 -12.10 39.27 -0.19
CA ALA A 81 -10.72 39.69 -0.43
C ALA A 81 -9.72 38.81 0.33
N HIS A 82 -9.99 38.55 1.61
CA HIS A 82 -9.16 37.68 2.44
C HIS A 82 -9.08 36.26 1.89
N ALA A 83 -10.21 35.67 1.50
CA ALA A 83 -10.25 34.34 0.89
C ALA A 83 -9.47 34.29 -0.45
N LYS A 84 -9.57 35.36 -1.25
CA LYS A 84 -8.83 35.50 -2.51
C LYS A 84 -7.31 35.53 -2.27
N GLU A 85 -6.82 36.33 -1.35
CA GLU A 85 -5.40 36.40 -1.01
C GLU A 85 -4.86 35.05 -0.51
N TRP A 86 -5.63 34.33 0.31
CA TRP A 86 -5.26 32.97 0.71
C TRP A 86 -5.21 32.01 -0.49
N ALA A 87 -6.18 32.08 -1.38
CA ALA A 87 -6.19 31.24 -2.57
C ALA A 87 -4.97 31.54 -3.47
N GLU A 88 -4.57 32.80 -3.62
CA GLU A 88 -3.38 33.20 -4.39
C GLU A 88 -2.08 32.66 -3.80
N LYS A 89 -1.96 32.53 -2.48
CA LYS A 89 -0.78 31.95 -1.81
C LYS A 89 -0.77 30.41 -1.82
N VAL A 90 -1.91 29.78 -1.58
CA VAL A 90 -2.00 28.33 -1.40
C VAL A 90 -2.14 27.57 -2.72
N SER A 91 -2.90 28.12 -3.69
CA SER A 91 -3.15 27.43 -4.97
C SER A 91 -1.91 27.11 -5.78
N PRO A 92 -0.92 28.03 -5.96
CA PRO A 92 0.30 27.70 -6.69
C PRO A 92 1.08 26.57 -6.05
N TRP A 93 1.15 26.54 -4.71
CA TRP A 93 1.79 25.47 -3.96
C TRP A 93 1.07 24.13 -4.17
N LEU A 94 -0.27 24.11 -4.10
CA LEU A 94 -1.08 22.91 -4.37
C LEU A 94 -0.86 22.42 -5.81
N VAL A 95 -0.89 23.32 -6.80
CA VAL A 95 -0.66 22.97 -8.20
C VAL A 95 0.76 22.44 -8.42
N GLN A 96 1.77 23.02 -7.78
CA GLN A 96 3.13 22.52 -7.86
C GLN A 96 3.25 21.13 -7.24
N LYS A 97 2.66 20.92 -6.08
CA LYS A 97 2.64 19.60 -5.40
C LYS A 97 1.86 18.55 -6.21
N THR A 98 0.72 18.91 -6.78
CA THR A 98 -0.06 17.99 -7.63
C THR A 98 0.64 17.70 -8.97
N LYS A 99 1.37 18.64 -9.54
CA LYS A 99 2.20 18.43 -10.75
C LYS A 99 3.43 17.55 -10.49
N SER A 100 3.94 17.49 -9.25
CA SER A 100 5.12 16.67 -8.91
C SER A 100 4.80 15.18 -8.80
N VAL A 101 3.53 14.81 -8.65
CA VAL A 101 3.10 13.41 -8.57
C VAL A 101 2.84 12.87 -9.98
N LYS A 102 3.92 12.64 -10.72
CA LYS A 102 3.80 12.09 -12.07
C LYS A 102 3.28 10.66 -11.99
N TYR A 103 2.05 10.44 -12.48
CA TYR A 103 1.49 9.11 -12.71
C TYR A 103 2.38 8.35 -13.70
N LYS A 104 2.60 7.08 -13.44
CA LYS A 104 3.34 6.19 -14.32
C LYS A 104 2.42 5.12 -14.92
N PHE A 105 1.84 4.29 -14.08
CA PHE A 105 0.95 3.19 -14.49
C PHE A 105 0.09 2.73 -13.31
N SER A 106 -0.86 1.82 -13.58
CA SER A 106 -1.68 1.16 -12.55
C SER A 106 -1.69 -0.33 -12.74
N PHE A 107 -1.95 -1.06 -11.66
CA PHE A 107 -2.14 -2.51 -11.68
C PHE A 107 -3.25 -2.93 -10.71
N GLY A 108 -3.87 -4.08 -10.98
CA GLY A 108 -4.87 -4.68 -10.12
C GLY A 108 -4.26 -5.66 -9.11
N ALA A 109 -4.81 -5.74 -7.90
CA ALA A 109 -4.40 -6.69 -6.89
C ALA A 109 -5.61 -7.32 -6.19
N ILE A 110 -5.61 -8.65 -6.11
CA ILE A 110 -6.68 -9.48 -5.53
C ILE A 110 -6.03 -10.45 -4.55
N ALA A 111 -6.65 -10.68 -3.40
CA ALA A 111 -6.19 -11.68 -2.43
C ALA A 111 -7.32 -12.65 -2.04
N ASP A 112 -6.95 -13.89 -1.79
CA ASP A 112 -7.79 -14.87 -1.11
C ASP A 112 -9.19 -15.02 -1.75
N CYS A 113 -9.25 -15.29 -3.05
CA CYS A 113 -10.50 -15.67 -3.73
C CYS A 113 -11.08 -16.93 -3.08
N GLN A 114 -10.22 -17.88 -2.72
CA GLN A 114 -10.51 -19.07 -1.93
C GLN A 114 -11.78 -19.83 -2.36
N TYR A 115 -11.97 -19.98 -3.67
CA TYR A 115 -13.16 -20.62 -4.19
C TYR A 115 -13.18 -22.12 -3.93
N CYS A 116 -14.29 -22.62 -3.46
CA CYS A 116 -14.70 -24.04 -3.56
C CYS A 116 -16.22 -24.17 -3.57
N ARG A 117 -16.74 -25.36 -3.90
CA ARG A 117 -18.18 -25.66 -3.91
C ARG A 117 -18.76 -25.90 -2.51
N GLY A 118 -17.96 -25.79 -1.46
CA GLY A 118 -18.36 -26.08 -0.08
C GLY A 118 -19.32 -25.04 0.51
N PRO A 119 -19.99 -25.37 1.61
CA PRO A 119 -20.80 -24.42 2.36
C PRO A 119 -19.96 -23.31 2.99
N ASN A 120 -20.59 -22.19 3.31
CA ASN A 120 -19.96 -21.11 4.05
C ASN A 120 -19.43 -21.58 5.40
N ARG A 121 -18.31 -21.01 5.84
CA ARG A 121 -17.73 -21.29 7.16
C ARG A 121 -17.43 -19.97 7.87
N GLY A 122 -18.25 -19.62 8.84
CA GLY A 122 -18.20 -18.31 9.47
C GLY A 122 -18.44 -17.22 8.42
N SER A 123 -17.53 -16.27 8.32
CA SER A 123 -17.58 -15.18 7.34
C SER A 123 -17.07 -15.57 5.95
N ARG A 124 -16.52 -16.76 5.76
CA ARG A 124 -16.01 -17.24 4.47
C ARG A 124 -17.11 -17.77 3.59
N HIS A 125 -17.31 -17.12 2.45
CA HIS A 125 -18.36 -17.39 1.47
C HIS A 125 -17.75 -17.99 0.19
N TYR A 126 -17.25 -19.22 0.28
CA TYR A 126 -16.43 -19.88 -0.74
C TYR A 126 -17.09 -19.91 -2.13
N ALA A 127 -18.31 -20.40 -2.21
CA ALA A 127 -18.99 -20.57 -3.50
C ALA A 127 -19.32 -19.23 -4.21
N SER A 128 -19.58 -18.17 -3.42
CA SER A 128 -19.87 -16.84 -3.97
C SER A 128 -18.62 -16.14 -4.51
N SER A 129 -17.41 -16.59 -4.14
CA SER A 129 -16.15 -16.02 -4.61
C SER A 129 -16.04 -16.04 -6.14
N ALA A 130 -16.56 -17.06 -6.82
CA ALA A 130 -16.57 -17.08 -8.29
C ALA A 130 -17.37 -15.89 -8.90
N LYS A 131 -18.51 -15.53 -8.29
CA LYS A 131 -19.31 -14.36 -8.72
C LYS A 131 -18.55 -13.06 -8.40
N LYS A 132 -17.96 -12.96 -7.21
CA LYS A 132 -17.15 -11.80 -6.80
C LYS A 132 -15.94 -11.61 -7.71
N LEU A 133 -15.25 -12.69 -8.05
CA LEU A 133 -14.12 -12.66 -8.98
C LEU A 133 -14.57 -12.20 -10.38
N HIS A 134 -15.72 -12.67 -10.88
CA HIS A 134 -16.25 -12.24 -12.16
C HIS A 134 -16.55 -10.72 -12.17
N GLN A 135 -17.21 -10.20 -11.15
CA GLN A 135 -17.45 -8.76 -11.00
C GLN A 135 -16.14 -7.95 -10.91
N CYS A 136 -15.17 -8.45 -10.15
CA CYS A 136 -13.85 -7.85 -10.05
C CYS A 136 -13.15 -7.77 -11.41
N VAL A 137 -13.13 -8.87 -12.16
CA VAL A 137 -12.51 -8.92 -13.51
C VAL A 137 -13.22 -7.99 -14.50
N GLN A 138 -14.55 -7.87 -14.45
CA GLN A 138 -15.29 -6.90 -15.26
C GLN A 138 -14.87 -5.46 -14.96
N GLU A 139 -14.77 -5.10 -13.68
CA GLU A 139 -14.31 -3.78 -13.24
C GLU A 139 -12.85 -3.53 -13.67
N LEU A 140 -11.94 -4.45 -13.38
CA LEU A 140 -10.54 -4.31 -13.76
C LEU A 140 -10.35 -4.17 -15.28
N ASN A 141 -11.15 -4.86 -16.09
CA ASN A 141 -11.16 -4.76 -17.54
C ASN A 141 -11.66 -3.42 -18.10
N SER A 142 -12.28 -2.58 -17.26
CA SER A 142 -12.73 -1.22 -17.62
C SER A 142 -11.65 -0.16 -17.39
N HIS A 143 -10.52 -0.54 -16.76
CA HIS A 143 -9.39 0.33 -16.45
C HIS A 143 -8.18 0.01 -17.35
N ASP A 144 -7.34 1.02 -17.57
CA ASP A 144 -6.05 0.88 -18.22
C ASP A 144 -5.01 0.41 -17.19
N LEU A 145 -4.80 -0.90 -17.13
CA LEU A 145 -3.91 -1.57 -16.17
C LEU A 145 -2.79 -2.31 -16.90
N GLU A 146 -1.57 -2.17 -16.42
CA GLU A 146 -0.41 -2.91 -16.96
C GLU A 146 -0.47 -4.40 -16.66
N PHE A 147 -1.03 -4.78 -15.51
CA PHE A 147 -1.21 -6.18 -15.11
C PHE A 147 -2.21 -6.30 -13.96
N VAL A 148 -2.59 -7.54 -13.65
CA VAL A 148 -3.29 -7.91 -12.42
C VAL A 148 -2.52 -9.02 -11.72
N ILE A 149 -2.43 -8.98 -10.39
CA ILE A 149 -1.85 -10.05 -9.58
C ILE A 149 -2.86 -10.60 -8.58
N HIS A 150 -2.96 -11.92 -8.49
CA HIS A 150 -3.65 -12.63 -7.43
C HIS A 150 -2.64 -13.12 -6.38
N LEU A 151 -2.84 -12.74 -5.13
CA LEU A 151 -1.88 -12.90 -4.04
C LEU A 151 -1.99 -14.24 -3.28
N GLY A 152 -2.42 -15.29 -3.96
CA GLY A 152 -2.52 -16.63 -3.39
C GLY A 152 -3.87 -16.95 -2.79
N ASP A 153 -4.07 -18.22 -2.45
CA ASP A 153 -5.36 -18.78 -2.04
C ASP A 153 -6.45 -18.51 -3.09
N PHE A 154 -6.16 -18.95 -4.32
CA PHE A 154 -7.08 -18.79 -5.44
C PHE A 154 -8.26 -19.77 -5.31
N ILE A 155 -7.98 -20.98 -4.86
CA ILE A 155 -8.97 -22.00 -4.46
C ILE A 155 -8.84 -22.30 -2.97
N ASP A 156 -9.88 -23.02 -2.43
CA ASP A 156 -9.86 -23.55 -1.05
C ASP A 156 -9.87 -25.04 -1.17
N ARG A 157 -9.54 -25.92 -1.40
CA ARG A 157 -9.61 -27.37 -1.58
C ARG A 157 -10.09 -27.75 -2.98
N ASP A 158 -10.03 -28.97 -3.32
CA ASP A 158 -10.48 -29.59 -4.56
C ASP A 158 -9.85 -28.99 -5.83
N TYR A 159 -8.96 -29.78 -6.43
CA TYR A 159 -8.23 -29.36 -7.64
C TYR A 159 -9.16 -28.90 -8.77
N ASP A 160 -10.37 -29.47 -8.87
CA ASP A 160 -11.37 -29.12 -9.88
C ASP A 160 -11.98 -27.71 -9.62
N SER A 161 -11.74 -27.10 -8.45
CA SER A 161 -12.12 -25.72 -8.19
C SER A 161 -11.45 -24.74 -9.15
N PHE A 162 -10.25 -25.05 -9.65
CA PHE A 162 -9.58 -24.27 -10.70
C PHE A 162 -10.39 -24.17 -11.97
N ASP A 163 -11.16 -25.20 -12.37
CA ASP A 163 -11.99 -25.20 -13.58
C ASP A 163 -13.06 -24.11 -13.58
N LYS A 164 -13.47 -23.68 -12.37
CA LYS A 164 -14.47 -22.63 -12.22
C LYS A 164 -13.88 -21.22 -12.24
N VAL A 165 -12.74 -21.01 -11.59
CA VAL A 165 -12.21 -19.65 -11.36
C VAL A 165 -11.13 -19.25 -12.36
N LEU A 166 -10.33 -20.18 -12.88
CA LEU A 166 -9.31 -19.86 -13.88
C LEU A 166 -9.89 -19.23 -15.16
N PRO A 167 -10.96 -19.76 -15.79
CA PRO A 167 -11.52 -19.11 -16.98
C PRO A 167 -11.99 -17.68 -16.72
N ILE A 168 -12.48 -17.38 -15.49
CA ILE A 168 -12.88 -16.02 -15.11
C ILE A 168 -11.64 -15.12 -15.04
N TYR A 169 -10.59 -15.55 -14.33
CA TYR A 169 -9.36 -14.78 -14.20
C TYR A 169 -8.61 -14.62 -15.53
N GLN A 170 -8.59 -15.63 -16.37
CA GLN A 170 -8.02 -15.60 -17.72
C GLN A 170 -8.78 -14.70 -18.71
N SER A 171 -9.98 -14.23 -18.36
CA SER A 171 -10.70 -13.24 -19.15
C SER A 171 -10.25 -11.79 -18.90
N LEU A 172 -9.23 -11.58 -18.06
CA LEU A 172 -8.52 -10.30 -17.94
C LEU A 172 -7.87 -9.93 -19.28
N LYS A 173 -7.98 -8.64 -19.65
CA LYS A 173 -7.44 -8.12 -20.92
C LYS A 173 -5.94 -7.80 -20.89
N MET A 174 -5.36 -7.76 -19.70
CA MET A 174 -3.96 -7.46 -19.42
C MET A 174 -3.25 -8.70 -18.86
N PRO A 175 -1.91 -8.71 -18.80
CA PRO A 175 -1.14 -9.78 -18.17
C PRO A 175 -1.63 -10.07 -16.75
N ALA A 176 -1.79 -11.34 -16.42
CA ALA A 176 -2.29 -11.81 -15.15
C ALA A 176 -1.26 -12.71 -14.47
N TYR A 177 -0.93 -12.39 -13.22
CA TYR A 177 0.08 -13.05 -12.41
C TYR A 177 -0.52 -13.70 -11.18
N HIS A 178 0.16 -14.69 -10.60
CA HIS A 178 -0.23 -15.35 -9.37
C HIS A 178 0.94 -15.46 -8.38
N ALA A 179 0.67 -15.27 -7.10
CA ALA A 179 1.43 -15.86 -6.00
C ALA A 179 0.73 -17.14 -5.54
N LEU A 180 1.47 -18.06 -4.91
CA LEU A 180 0.93 -19.29 -4.38
C LEU A 180 0.54 -19.13 -2.90
N GLY A 181 -0.71 -19.43 -2.57
CA GLY A 181 -1.20 -19.51 -1.20
C GLY A 181 -1.21 -20.95 -0.64
N ASN A 182 -1.44 -21.11 0.64
CA ASN A 182 -1.45 -22.43 1.25
C ASN A 182 -2.69 -23.25 0.89
N HIS A 183 -3.84 -22.61 0.69
CA HIS A 183 -5.06 -23.28 0.26
C HIS A 183 -5.01 -23.75 -1.19
N ASP A 184 -4.17 -23.18 -2.04
CA ASP A 184 -3.95 -23.68 -3.40
C ASP A 184 -3.41 -25.13 -3.40
N PHE A 185 -2.71 -25.51 -2.33
CA PHE A 185 -2.19 -26.85 -2.11
C PHE A 185 -3.08 -27.73 -1.22
N ASP A 186 -4.24 -27.26 -0.81
CA ASP A 186 -5.22 -28.06 -0.04
C ASP A 186 -6.00 -29.01 -0.98
N VAL A 187 -5.24 -29.71 -1.80
CA VAL A 187 -5.67 -30.68 -2.81
C VAL A 187 -5.04 -32.06 -2.51
N ALA A 188 -5.52 -33.10 -3.18
CA ALA A 188 -4.90 -34.42 -3.04
C ALA A 188 -3.44 -34.41 -3.42
N ASP A 189 -2.58 -35.13 -2.72
CA ASP A 189 -1.11 -35.12 -2.85
C ASP A 189 -0.61 -35.27 -4.29
N LYS A 190 -1.27 -36.10 -5.09
CA LYS A 190 -0.95 -36.30 -6.52
C LYS A 190 -1.07 -35.04 -7.39
N TRP A 191 -1.81 -34.03 -6.92
CA TRP A 191 -2.04 -32.78 -7.64
C TRP A 191 -1.14 -31.62 -7.19
N LYS A 192 -0.55 -31.70 -5.99
CA LYS A 192 0.22 -30.58 -5.40
C LYS A 192 1.32 -30.06 -6.34
N ALA A 193 2.11 -30.95 -6.92
CA ALA A 193 3.17 -30.57 -7.85
C ALA A 193 2.65 -29.92 -9.16
N LYS A 194 1.38 -30.11 -9.50
CA LYS A 194 0.75 -29.57 -10.70
C LYS A 194 0.06 -28.22 -10.48
N VAL A 195 -0.04 -27.74 -9.26
CA VAL A 195 -0.73 -26.49 -8.93
C VAL A 195 -0.11 -25.27 -9.67
N PRO A 196 1.21 -25.05 -9.64
CA PRO A 196 1.79 -23.91 -10.37
C PRO A 196 1.53 -23.98 -11.89
N GLU A 197 1.69 -25.15 -12.50
CA GLU A 197 1.40 -25.37 -13.95
C GLU A 197 -0.08 -25.10 -14.24
N ARG A 198 -0.99 -25.60 -13.39
CA ARG A 198 -2.44 -25.36 -13.53
C ARG A 198 -2.81 -23.88 -13.52
N MET A 199 -2.13 -23.10 -12.71
CA MET A 199 -2.28 -21.65 -12.63
C MET A 199 -1.55 -20.89 -13.76
N GLY A 200 -0.90 -21.59 -14.69
CA GLY A 200 -0.15 -20.97 -15.79
C GLY A 200 1.16 -20.32 -15.38
N MET A 201 1.69 -20.68 -14.21
CA MET A 201 2.94 -20.10 -13.70
C MET A 201 4.15 -20.80 -14.30
N GLN A 202 5.16 -20.03 -14.71
CA GLN A 202 6.44 -20.58 -15.25
C GLN A 202 7.36 -21.12 -14.14
N GLY A 203 7.10 -20.75 -12.89
CA GLY A 203 7.84 -21.18 -11.71
C GLY A 203 7.07 -20.80 -10.44
N ARG A 204 7.49 -21.35 -9.31
CA ARG A 204 6.84 -21.07 -8.02
C ARG A 204 7.17 -19.67 -7.50
N TYR A 205 8.31 -19.12 -7.88
CA TYR A 205 8.72 -17.74 -7.64
C TYR A 205 9.41 -17.19 -8.90
N TYR A 206 9.26 -15.90 -9.14
CA TYR A 206 9.74 -15.24 -10.37
C TYR A 206 9.76 -13.72 -10.20
N ASP A 207 10.32 -13.01 -11.16
CA ASP A 207 10.23 -11.56 -11.26
C ASP A 207 9.84 -11.10 -12.66
N PHE A 208 9.29 -9.87 -12.72
CA PHE A 208 8.96 -9.19 -13.96
C PHE A 208 9.14 -7.68 -13.82
N LYS A 209 9.04 -6.94 -14.93
CA LYS A 209 9.30 -5.48 -14.95
C LYS A 209 8.21 -4.73 -15.69
N VAL A 210 7.89 -3.53 -15.16
CA VAL A 210 7.00 -2.56 -15.80
C VAL A 210 7.56 -1.15 -15.49
N GLU A 211 7.78 -0.33 -16.53
CA GLU A 211 8.09 1.10 -16.42
C GLU A 211 9.19 1.47 -15.39
N GLY A 212 10.28 0.69 -15.37
CA GLY A 212 11.41 0.91 -14.46
C GLY A 212 11.18 0.43 -13.03
N TRP A 213 10.10 -0.29 -12.80
CA TRP A 213 9.82 -1.02 -11.58
C TRP A 213 10.07 -2.51 -11.78
N ARG A 214 10.55 -3.15 -10.73
CA ARG A 214 10.68 -4.61 -10.65
C ARG A 214 9.69 -5.15 -9.66
N PHE A 215 9.02 -6.21 -10.04
CA PHE A 215 8.05 -6.94 -9.24
C PHE A 215 8.60 -8.33 -8.96
N ILE A 216 8.72 -8.68 -7.69
CA ILE A 216 9.26 -9.99 -7.25
C ILE A 216 8.12 -10.76 -6.62
N VAL A 217 7.81 -11.94 -7.13
CA VAL A 217 6.80 -12.84 -6.57
C VAL A 217 7.51 -13.96 -5.83
N LEU A 218 7.28 -14.06 -4.53
CA LEU A 218 7.85 -15.07 -3.65
C LEU A 218 6.87 -16.21 -3.40
N ASP A 219 7.40 -17.41 -3.28
CA ASP A 219 6.68 -18.58 -2.80
C ASP A 219 6.93 -18.79 -1.30
N GLY A 220 5.98 -18.38 -0.48
CA GLY A 220 6.04 -18.59 0.96
C GLY A 220 5.75 -20.05 1.38
N ASN A 221 5.39 -20.91 0.43
CA ASN A 221 5.16 -22.35 0.64
C ASN A 221 6.40 -23.19 0.30
N ASP A 222 7.53 -22.58 -0.02
CA ASP A 222 8.78 -23.27 -0.40
C ASP A 222 9.26 -24.22 0.71
N VAL A 223 9.08 -23.82 1.97
CA VAL A 223 9.22 -24.69 3.14
C VAL A 223 7.89 -24.72 3.88
N SER A 224 7.11 -25.80 3.73
CA SER A 224 5.78 -25.88 4.32
C SER A 224 5.29 -27.32 4.51
N PHE A 225 4.25 -27.50 5.33
CA PHE A 225 3.58 -28.79 5.55
C PHE A 225 2.44 -29.08 4.57
N HIS A 226 2.08 -28.13 3.71
CA HIS A 226 0.90 -28.24 2.85
C HIS A 226 1.22 -28.30 1.37
N ALA A 227 2.33 -27.70 0.92
CA ALA A 227 2.65 -27.64 -0.51
C ALA A 227 3.23 -28.94 -1.10
N TYR A 228 3.51 -29.93 -0.27
CA TYR A 228 4.15 -31.17 -0.69
C TYR A 228 3.41 -32.40 -0.11
N PRO A 229 3.51 -33.59 -0.76
CA PRO A 229 3.01 -34.84 -0.23
C PRO A 229 3.63 -35.16 1.13
N LYS A 230 2.85 -35.77 2.03
CA LYS A 230 3.30 -36.06 3.42
C LYS A 230 4.49 -36.99 3.51
N ASP A 231 4.70 -37.84 2.54
CA ASP A 231 5.81 -38.78 2.44
C ASP A 231 7.03 -38.24 1.70
N SER A 232 6.94 -37.03 1.15
CA SER A 232 8.04 -36.38 0.41
C SER A 232 9.17 -35.91 1.33
N LEU A 233 10.36 -35.77 0.72
CA LEU A 233 11.53 -35.22 1.41
C LEU A 233 11.31 -33.75 1.80
N GLU A 234 10.62 -32.98 0.97
CA GLU A 234 10.31 -31.57 1.22
C GLU A 234 9.43 -31.42 2.48
N TYR A 235 8.42 -32.27 2.65
CA TYR A 235 7.58 -32.26 3.83
C TYR A 235 8.39 -32.63 5.09
N GLN A 236 9.27 -33.61 5.00
CA GLN A 236 10.16 -34.03 6.11
C GLN A 236 11.12 -32.88 6.46
N ASN A 237 11.73 -32.24 5.46
CA ASN A 237 12.62 -31.10 5.64
C ASN A 237 11.89 -29.90 6.28
N ALA A 238 10.63 -29.63 5.91
CA ALA A 238 9.83 -28.62 6.61
C ALA A 238 9.65 -28.95 8.09
N GLY A 239 9.49 -30.23 8.43
CA GLY A 239 9.43 -30.69 9.82
C GLY A 239 10.74 -30.47 10.58
N VAL A 240 11.88 -30.73 9.95
CA VAL A 240 13.22 -30.43 10.50
C VAL A 240 13.37 -28.92 10.70
N TYR A 241 13.12 -28.14 9.66
CA TYR A 241 13.21 -26.67 9.69
C TYR A 241 12.36 -26.09 10.84
N TYR A 242 11.11 -26.52 10.98
CA TYR A 242 10.19 -26.06 12.02
C TYR A 242 10.71 -26.30 13.43
N ARG A 243 11.28 -27.48 13.67
CA ARG A 243 11.85 -27.85 15.00
C ARG A 243 13.15 -27.13 15.31
N GLU A 244 14.12 -27.15 14.38
CA GLU A 244 15.45 -26.57 14.59
C GLU A 244 15.39 -25.07 14.81
N ASN A 245 14.52 -24.36 14.09
CA ASN A 245 14.31 -22.93 14.28
C ASN A 245 13.33 -22.58 15.41
N LYS A 246 12.87 -23.60 16.19
CA LYS A 246 11.97 -23.43 17.34
C LYS A 246 10.74 -22.58 17.00
N ILE A 247 10.14 -22.82 15.82
CA ILE A 247 9.02 -22.04 15.31
C ILE A 247 7.78 -22.34 16.15
N SER A 248 7.14 -21.26 16.64
CA SER A 248 5.88 -21.33 17.39
C SER A 248 4.66 -20.86 16.57
N SER A 249 4.91 -20.28 15.40
CA SER A 249 3.85 -19.89 14.46
C SER A 249 3.05 -21.08 13.95
N PRO A 250 1.79 -20.90 13.55
CA PRO A 250 0.95 -21.99 13.06
C PRO A 250 1.57 -22.74 11.87
N LYS A 251 1.29 -24.04 11.79
CA LYS A 251 1.80 -24.92 10.72
C LYS A 251 1.15 -24.69 9.36
N TRP A 252 0.09 -23.89 9.29
CA TRP A 252 -0.52 -23.47 8.04
C TRP A 252 0.21 -22.30 7.38
N ASN A 253 1.20 -21.69 8.04
CA ASN A 253 2.18 -20.83 7.40
C ASN A 253 3.31 -21.65 6.76
N GLY A 254 4.24 -20.95 6.12
CA GLY A 254 5.46 -21.53 5.55
C GLY A 254 6.64 -20.57 5.67
N ALA A 255 7.70 -20.88 4.95
CA ALA A 255 8.89 -20.02 4.86
C ALA A 255 9.42 -19.96 3.43
N VAL A 256 10.15 -18.88 3.15
CA VAL A 256 10.99 -18.74 1.95
C VAL A 256 12.28 -19.54 2.19
N GLY A 257 12.55 -20.54 1.35
CA GLY A 257 13.71 -21.42 1.49
C GLY A 257 15.03 -20.74 1.09
N GLY A 258 16.15 -21.28 1.57
CA GLY A 258 17.47 -20.65 1.39
C GLY A 258 17.88 -20.42 -0.08
N LYS A 259 17.51 -21.30 -1.01
CA LYS A 259 17.76 -21.10 -2.45
C LYS A 259 17.00 -19.89 -3.00
N GLN A 260 15.75 -19.74 -2.59
CA GLN A 260 14.91 -18.62 -2.98
C GLN A 260 15.38 -17.31 -2.33
N VAL A 261 15.82 -17.35 -1.06
CA VAL A 261 16.46 -16.21 -0.39
C VAL A 261 17.68 -15.72 -1.15
N ALA A 262 18.57 -16.63 -1.55
CA ALA A 262 19.75 -16.28 -2.34
C ALA A 262 19.40 -15.67 -3.70
N TRP A 263 18.39 -16.21 -4.38
CA TRP A 263 17.85 -15.69 -5.63
C TRP A 263 17.25 -14.29 -5.43
N MET A 264 16.43 -14.09 -4.40
CA MET A 264 15.84 -12.79 -4.07
C MET A 264 16.90 -11.72 -3.85
N ARG A 265 17.95 -12.01 -3.08
CA ARG A 265 19.08 -11.09 -2.88
C ARG A 265 19.72 -10.67 -4.21
N LYS A 266 20.04 -11.62 -5.09
CA LYS A 266 20.65 -11.34 -6.40
C LYS A 266 19.75 -10.45 -7.27
N ILE A 267 18.43 -10.65 -7.20
CA ILE A 267 17.47 -9.80 -7.93
C ILE A 267 17.44 -8.38 -7.33
N LEU A 268 17.45 -8.24 -6.01
CA LEU A 268 17.48 -6.95 -5.31
C LEU A 268 18.78 -6.18 -5.59
N GLU A 269 19.94 -6.83 -5.52
CA GLU A 269 21.24 -6.27 -5.92
C GLU A 269 21.20 -5.73 -7.36
N THR A 270 20.62 -6.53 -8.27
CA THR A 270 20.49 -6.14 -9.69
C THR A 270 19.55 -4.94 -9.85
N ALA A 271 18.45 -4.91 -9.12
CA ALA A 271 17.48 -3.82 -9.18
C ALA A 271 18.08 -2.52 -8.63
N GLU A 272 18.76 -2.58 -7.51
CA GLU A 272 19.42 -1.42 -6.90
C GLU A 272 20.53 -0.85 -7.80
N ALA A 273 21.38 -1.70 -8.36
CA ALA A 273 22.42 -1.29 -9.29
C ALA A 273 21.87 -0.62 -10.56
N LYS A 274 20.64 -0.95 -10.96
CA LYS A 274 19.94 -0.36 -12.12
C LYS A 274 19.04 0.83 -11.76
N GLY A 275 18.92 1.19 -10.50
CA GLY A 275 18.00 2.25 -10.05
C GLY A 275 16.53 1.89 -10.23
N GLU A 276 16.19 0.59 -10.32
CA GLU A 276 14.80 0.11 -10.38
C GLU A 276 14.18 0.21 -8.98
N LYS A 277 12.91 0.61 -8.87
CA LYS A 277 12.13 0.49 -7.63
C LYS A 277 11.50 -0.90 -7.56
N VAL A 278 11.37 -1.46 -6.36
CA VAL A 278 10.92 -2.85 -6.18
C VAL A 278 9.64 -2.92 -5.33
N ILE A 279 8.68 -3.71 -5.80
CA ILE A 279 7.56 -4.21 -5.02
C ILE A 279 7.68 -5.73 -4.95
N LEU A 280 7.58 -6.28 -3.73
CA LEU A 280 7.52 -7.72 -3.51
C LEU A 280 6.09 -8.17 -3.27
N TYR A 281 5.77 -9.34 -3.79
CA TYR A 281 4.52 -10.05 -3.55
C TYR A 281 4.81 -11.40 -2.91
N CYS A 282 4.00 -11.77 -1.95
CA CYS A 282 3.94 -13.10 -1.36
C CYS A 282 2.51 -13.31 -0.88
N HIS A 283 2.10 -14.55 -0.68
CA HIS A 283 0.82 -14.78 -0.02
C HIS A 283 0.88 -14.39 1.46
N PHE A 284 1.92 -14.81 2.17
CA PHE A 284 2.07 -14.60 3.61
C PHE A 284 2.62 -13.23 3.97
N PRO A 285 2.07 -12.56 5.00
CA PRO A 285 2.67 -11.35 5.55
C PRO A 285 4.02 -11.61 6.23
N VAL A 286 4.77 -10.52 6.43
CA VAL A 286 5.99 -10.50 7.23
C VAL A 286 5.92 -9.46 8.35
N TYR A 287 5.19 -8.36 8.15
CA TYR A 287 5.08 -7.23 9.07
C TYR A 287 3.70 -6.54 8.95
N PRO A 288 3.14 -5.98 10.04
CA PRO A 288 3.55 -6.09 11.46
C PRO A 288 3.47 -7.51 12.02
N ALA A 289 4.04 -7.76 13.20
CA ALA A 289 4.00 -9.07 13.84
C ALA A 289 2.56 -9.60 13.94
N ASP A 290 2.35 -10.84 13.46
CA ASP A 290 1.04 -11.46 13.34
C ASP A 290 1.19 -12.98 13.29
N PRO A 291 0.24 -13.77 13.82
CA PRO A 291 0.26 -15.24 13.67
C PRO A 291 0.26 -15.75 12.23
N HIS A 292 -0.16 -14.91 11.26
CA HIS A 292 -0.18 -15.25 9.83
C HIS A 292 1.16 -15.03 9.12
N ASN A 293 2.17 -14.50 9.81
CA ASN A 293 3.44 -14.18 9.16
C ASN A 293 4.23 -15.45 8.78
N LEU A 294 5.05 -15.32 7.73
CA LEU A 294 6.06 -16.32 7.37
C LEU A 294 6.86 -16.77 8.61
N TRP A 295 7.23 -18.02 8.66
CA TRP A 295 8.07 -18.56 9.73
C TRP A 295 9.41 -17.83 9.85
N ASN A 296 9.98 -17.42 8.71
CA ASN A 296 11.23 -16.63 8.66
C ASN A 296 10.99 -15.15 8.31
N ALA A 297 9.87 -14.60 8.75
CA ALA A 297 9.53 -13.18 8.50
C ALA A 297 10.64 -12.21 8.89
N LYS A 298 11.32 -12.43 10.02
CA LYS A 298 12.42 -11.57 10.50
C LYS A 298 13.60 -11.58 9.54
N GLU A 299 13.97 -12.75 9.00
CA GLU A 299 15.03 -12.88 8.00
C GLU A 299 14.68 -12.13 6.72
N VAL A 300 13.46 -12.32 6.21
CA VAL A 300 12.99 -11.63 5.01
C VAL A 300 13.00 -10.11 5.22
N ILE A 301 12.46 -9.60 6.33
CA ILE A 301 12.48 -8.17 6.67
C ILE A 301 13.92 -7.63 6.69
N SER A 302 14.83 -8.32 7.39
CA SER A 302 16.22 -7.88 7.49
C SER A 302 16.88 -7.76 6.12
N ILE A 303 16.60 -8.68 5.19
CA ILE A 303 17.10 -8.61 3.83
C ILE A 303 16.51 -7.42 3.08
N LEU A 304 15.20 -7.20 3.17
CA LEU A 304 14.55 -6.11 2.46
C LEU A 304 15.06 -4.73 2.92
N GLU A 305 15.37 -4.58 4.20
CA GLU A 305 15.92 -3.35 4.80
C GLU A 305 17.35 -3.02 4.33
N GLU A 306 18.10 -3.99 3.80
CA GLU A 306 19.43 -3.76 3.22
C GLU A 306 19.37 -3.01 1.88
N PHE A 307 18.21 -2.97 1.20
CA PHE A 307 18.07 -2.45 -0.16
C PHE A 307 17.13 -1.23 -0.22
N SER A 308 17.70 -0.08 -0.55
CA SER A 308 16.95 1.18 -0.67
C SER A 308 15.93 1.18 -1.82
N CYS A 309 16.11 0.31 -2.80
CA CYS A 309 15.19 0.14 -3.93
C CYS A 309 13.84 -0.46 -3.54
N VAL A 310 13.75 -1.19 -2.41
CA VAL A 310 12.49 -1.82 -1.96
C VAL A 310 11.53 -0.75 -1.44
N LYS A 311 10.31 -0.74 -2.00
CA LYS A 311 9.28 0.26 -1.65
C LYS A 311 8.07 -0.35 -0.96
N ALA A 312 7.68 -1.56 -1.35
CA ALA A 312 6.53 -2.22 -0.74
C ALA A 312 6.65 -3.75 -0.75
N TYR A 313 6.00 -4.38 0.22
CA TYR A 313 5.71 -5.81 0.30
C TYR A 313 4.19 -5.96 0.45
N ILE A 314 3.54 -6.57 -0.55
CA ILE A 314 2.07 -6.67 -0.63
C ILE A 314 1.68 -8.14 -0.59
N ASN A 315 0.69 -8.48 0.23
CA ASN A 315 0.33 -9.87 0.51
C ASN A 315 -1.17 -10.04 0.81
N GLY A 316 -1.61 -11.30 0.94
CA GLY A 316 -2.93 -11.73 1.39
C GLY A 316 -2.90 -12.44 2.74
N HIS A 317 -3.54 -13.62 2.83
CA HIS A 317 -3.56 -14.58 3.93
C HIS A 317 -4.28 -14.12 5.20
N ASN A 318 -4.04 -12.93 5.71
CA ASN A 318 -4.83 -12.37 6.80
C ASN A 318 -6.02 -11.60 6.22
N HIS A 319 -7.16 -12.26 6.06
CA HIS A 319 -8.34 -11.74 5.38
C HIS A 319 -8.89 -10.41 5.93
N LYS A 320 -8.50 -10.01 7.14
CA LYS A 320 -8.91 -8.73 7.74
C LYS A 320 -8.18 -7.53 7.14
N GLY A 321 -7.08 -7.80 6.44
CA GLY A 321 -6.18 -6.77 5.96
C GLY A 321 -5.35 -6.16 7.10
N LYS A 322 -4.16 -5.69 6.79
CA LYS A 322 -3.27 -5.03 7.76
C LYS A 322 -2.31 -4.09 7.02
N TYR A 323 -1.85 -3.09 7.71
CA TYR A 323 -0.84 -2.19 7.17
C TYR A 323 0.19 -1.83 8.23
N GLY A 324 1.43 -1.68 7.83
CA GLY A 324 2.52 -1.13 8.61
C GLY A 324 3.60 -0.55 7.71
N GLN A 325 4.43 0.32 8.26
CA GLN A 325 5.61 0.85 7.59
C GLN A 325 6.82 0.67 8.50
N LYS A 326 7.95 0.27 7.93
CA LYS A 326 9.21 0.11 8.64
C LYS A 326 10.37 0.41 7.69
N ASP A 327 11.31 1.24 8.11
CA ASP A 327 12.51 1.64 7.36
C ASP A 327 12.23 2.10 5.91
N GLY A 328 11.12 2.82 5.71
CA GLY A 328 10.69 3.33 4.41
C GLY A 328 9.92 2.32 3.55
N ILE A 329 9.85 1.05 3.94
CA ILE A 329 9.13 0.00 3.24
C ILE A 329 7.69 -0.09 3.73
N HIS A 330 6.74 -0.14 2.81
CA HIS A 330 5.33 -0.34 3.10
C HIS A 330 4.98 -1.83 3.09
N TYR A 331 4.36 -2.31 4.15
CA TYR A 331 3.87 -3.69 4.28
C TYR A 331 2.35 -3.65 4.26
N LEU A 332 1.74 -4.16 3.19
CA LEU A 332 0.31 -4.09 2.96
C LEU A 332 -0.29 -5.49 2.80
N THR A 333 -1.12 -5.90 3.72
CA THR A 333 -1.97 -7.08 3.61
C THR A 333 -3.32 -6.65 3.08
N LEU A 334 -3.74 -7.18 1.93
CA LEU A 334 -5.07 -6.95 1.37
C LEU A 334 -6.12 -7.80 2.08
N LYS A 335 -7.36 -7.30 2.07
CA LYS A 335 -8.50 -8.07 2.59
C LYS A 335 -8.85 -9.24 1.67
N GLY A 336 -9.14 -10.39 2.27
CA GLY A 336 -9.49 -11.59 1.51
C GLY A 336 -10.85 -11.45 0.81
N MET A 337 -10.90 -11.74 -0.50
CA MET A 337 -12.13 -11.71 -1.28
C MET A 337 -13.17 -12.70 -0.77
N VAL A 338 -12.76 -13.84 -0.19
CA VAL A 338 -13.66 -14.90 0.28
C VAL A 338 -14.62 -14.44 1.39
N GLU A 339 -14.22 -13.44 2.17
CA GLU A 339 -15.00 -13.00 3.32
C GLU A 339 -16.29 -12.26 2.89
N THR A 340 -17.39 -12.58 3.57
CA THR A 340 -18.73 -11.97 3.40
C THR A 340 -19.30 -12.01 1.98
N GLU A 341 -20.47 -11.41 1.76
CA GLU A 341 -21.08 -11.22 0.42
C GLU A 341 -20.38 -10.12 -0.37
N ASP A 342 -19.77 -9.15 0.31
CA ASP A 342 -19.12 -8.00 -0.31
C ASP A 342 -17.75 -8.37 -0.88
N ASN A 343 -17.41 -7.79 -2.01
CA ASN A 343 -16.12 -7.99 -2.67
C ASN A 343 -14.97 -7.32 -1.91
N ALA A 344 -13.72 -7.68 -2.22
CA ALA A 344 -12.51 -7.00 -1.77
C ALA A 344 -11.40 -7.17 -2.82
N TYR A 345 -10.91 -6.07 -3.38
CA TYR A 345 -9.77 -5.99 -4.30
C TYR A 345 -9.30 -4.55 -4.42
N SER A 346 -8.20 -4.31 -5.10
CA SER A 346 -7.61 -2.98 -5.24
C SER A 346 -7.15 -2.69 -6.66
N ILE A 347 -7.16 -1.41 -7.04
CA ILE A 347 -6.32 -0.86 -8.11
C ILE A 347 -5.24 -0.01 -7.44
N ILE A 348 -3.98 -0.26 -7.79
CA ILE A 348 -2.83 0.45 -7.23
C ILE A 348 -2.20 1.28 -8.34
N SER A 349 -2.27 2.60 -8.19
CA SER A 349 -1.65 3.54 -9.13
C SER A 349 -0.26 3.91 -8.63
N VAL A 350 0.72 3.70 -9.50
CA VAL A 350 2.13 4.00 -9.25
C VAL A 350 2.42 5.41 -9.72
N HIS A 351 2.87 6.24 -8.80
CA HIS A 351 3.36 7.59 -9.05
C HIS A 351 4.85 7.69 -8.74
N GLN A 352 5.44 8.83 -9.03
CA GLN A 352 6.87 9.03 -8.81
C GLN A 352 7.27 8.88 -7.34
N ASP A 353 6.46 9.37 -6.42
CA ASP A 353 6.71 9.52 -4.98
C ASP A 353 5.63 8.88 -4.08
N GLU A 354 4.65 8.20 -4.65
CA GLU A 354 3.63 7.49 -3.89
C GLU A 354 3.04 6.30 -4.65
N LEU A 355 2.48 5.34 -3.90
CA LEU A 355 1.51 4.37 -4.40
C LEU A 355 0.14 4.75 -3.87
N LYS A 356 -0.84 4.92 -4.76
CA LYS A 356 -2.25 5.13 -4.37
C LYS A 356 -2.99 3.82 -4.48
N VAL A 357 -3.47 3.32 -3.38
CA VAL A 357 -4.34 2.14 -3.32
C VAL A 357 -5.78 2.61 -3.33
N LYS A 358 -6.50 2.31 -4.40
CA LYS A 358 -7.95 2.45 -4.48
C LYS A 358 -8.57 1.11 -4.13
N GLY A 359 -9.26 1.05 -2.99
CA GLY A 359 -9.97 -0.14 -2.54
C GLY A 359 -11.38 -0.23 -3.13
N TYR A 360 -11.82 -1.45 -3.40
CA TYR A 360 -13.17 -1.77 -3.84
C TYR A 360 -13.84 -2.71 -2.85
N GLY A 361 -15.15 -2.52 -2.66
CA GLY A 361 -15.92 -3.27 -1.67
C GLY A 361 -15.39 -3.03 -0.25
N ARG A 362 -14.94 -4.08 0.44
CA ARG A 362 -14.41 -3.99 1.81
C ARG A 362 -12.97 -3.47 1.90
N GLU A 363 -12.24 -3.38 0.77
CA GLU A 363 -10.86 -2.91 0.80
C GLU A 363 -10.79 -1.41 1.07
N THR A 364 -9.68 -0.95 1.64
CA THR A 364 -9.51 0.41 2.16
C THR A 364 -8.59 1.23 1.23
N ASP A 365 -9.00 2.45 0.91
CA ASP A 365 -8.14 3.42 0.20
C ASP A 365 -6.93 3.79 1.05
N ARG A 366 -5.73 3.87 0.43
CA ARG A 366 -4.49 4.30 1.09
C ARG A 366 -3.59 5.11 0.17
N ARG A 367 -2.79 5.95 0.79
CA ARG A 367 -1.65 6.62 0.13
C ARG A 367 -0.36 6.17 0.82
N LEU A 368 0.56 5.61 0.06
CA LEU A 368 1.82 5.08 0.54
C LEU A 368 2.93 5.98 -0.04
N LEU A 369 3.46 6.89 0.78
CA LEU A 369 4.48 7.85 0.36
C LEU A 369 5.84 7.15 0.24
N LEU A 370 6.46 7.21 -0.92
CA LEU A 370 7.74 6.61 -1.21
C LEU A 370 8.87 7.56 -0.82
N LYS A 371 9.76 7.08 0.02
CA LYS A 371 11.00 7.80 0.39
C LYS A 371 12.16 7.37 -0.49
#